data_26c2700d2737777a278a395a41834585
#
_entry.id   26c2700d2737777a278a395a41834585
#
_cell.length_a   1.000
_cell.length_b   1.000
_cell.length_c   1.000
_cell.angle_alpha   90.00
_cell.angle_beta   90.00
_cell.angle_gamma   90.00
#
_symmetry.space_group_name_H-M   'P 1'
#
loop_
_entity.id
_entity.type
_entity.pdbx_description
1 polymer ?
#
loop_
_entity_poly.entity_id
_entity_poly.type
_entity_poly.pdbx_seq_one_letter_code
_entity_poly.pdbx_strand_id
1 'polypeptide(L)'
;MGRLSVSLCGIELENPVIPASGTFGYGYEFADLYDINCLGTFSFKGTTLAERVGNPLPRIAETEAGMLNAVGLQNPGVEKVIAEELPKLARCFHKPVIANVSGFSVEEYAETCRRLDEQEQVGWLEVNISCPNVHGGGMSFGTDPQAAAAVTKAVKAVTTKPVIMKLTPNVTDIASIARACEDAGADALSLINTIKGMRIDLNTRQPVLTNVTGGLSGPAVFPVALGMVWQVSQAVKIPVIGLGGVRSAEDVIEMMLAGATAVEIGAANLVNPFACRDIIENLPAVMDRYQINTLREITGGAHG
;
A
#
# COMPACT_ATOMS: atom_id res chain seq x y z
N MET A 1 -12.64 12.52 19.76
CA MET A 1 -12.10 11.55 18.79
C MET A 1 -12.98 10.31 18.79
N GLY A 2 -13.28 9.75 17.63
CA GLY A 2 -14.10 8.55 17.53
C GLY A 2 -13.35 7.29 17.99
N ARG A 3 -14.07 6.22 18.33
CA ARG A 3 -13.48 4.92 18.74
C ARG A 3 -12.56 4.32 17.65
N LEU A 4 -12.87 4.57 16.36
CA LEU A 4 -12.12 4.04 15.21
C LEU A 4 -10.98 4.96 14.78
N SER A 5 -10.93 6.23 15.24
CA SER A 5 -9.99 7.22 14.73
C SER A 5 -8.54 6.86 15.07
N VAL A 6 -7.65 7.09 14.09
CA VAL A 6 -6.19 6.95 14.24
C VAL A 6 -5.49 8.18 13.68
N SER A 7 -4.21 8.36 14.01
CA SER A 7 -3.41 9.46 13.47
C SER A 7 -2.26 8.89 12.65
N LEU A 8 -2.13 9.32 11.40
CA LEU A 8 -1.07 8.92 10.50
C LEU A 8 -0.23 10.14 10.13
N CYS A 9 1.02 10.20 10.61
CA CYS A 9 1.94 11.31 10.38
C CYS A 9 1.32 12.68 10.73
N GLY A 10 0.55 12.76 11.82
CA GLY A 10 -0.09 13.99 12.28
C GLY A 10 -1.43 14.34 11.61
N ILE A 11 -1.87 13.57 10.62
CA ILE A 11 -3.19 13.73 10.00
C ILE A 11 -4.15 12.72 10.62
N GLU A 12 -5.31 13.21 11.10
CA GLU A 12 -6.33 12.39 11.72
C GLU A 12 -7.16 11.66 10.66
N LEU A 13 -7.33 10.36 10.85
CA LEU A 13 -8.21 9.49 10.06
C LEU A 13 -9.39 9.06 10.93
N GLU A 14 -10.60 9.08 10.38
CA GLU A 14 -11.82 8.68 11.11
C GLU A 14 -11.84 7.17 11.43
N ASN A 15 -11.12 6.39 10.65
CA ASN A 15 -10.91 4.95 10.83
C ASN A 15 -9.58 4.52 10.17
N PRO A 16 -9.02 3.35 10.55
CA PRO A 16 -7.71 2.90 10.06
C PRO A 16 -7.74 2.21 8.68
N VAL A 17 -8.91 2.04 8.06
CA VAL A 17 -9.08 1.23 6.85
C VAL A 17 -8.78 2.06 5.60
N ILE A 18 -7.81 1.59 4.82
CA ILE A 18 -7.28 2.27 3.64
C ILE A 18 -7.35 1.31 2.44
N PRO A 19 -8.15 1.56 1.40
CA PRO A 19 -8.00 0.84 0.13
C PRO A 19 -6.58 0.96 -0.42
N ALA A 20 -5.95 -0.19 -0.74
CA ALA A 20 -4.57 -0.27 -1.22
C ALA A 20 -4.45 0.13 -2.69
N SER A 21 -3.35 0.75 -3.04
CA SER A 21 -3.02 1.09 -4.42
C SER A 21 -3.06 -0.13 -5.35
N GLY A 22 -3.62 0.09 -6.54
CA GLY A 22 -3.77 -0.95 -7.56
C GLY A 22 -5.03 -1.81 -7.43
N THR A 23 -5.84 -1.62 -6.38
CA THR A 23 -7.10 -2.35 -6.16
C THR A 23 -8.32 -1.43 -6.00
N PHE A 24 -8.11 -0.12 -6.07
CA PHE A 24 -9.16 0.89 -5.88
C PHE A 24 -9.15 2.00 -6.95
N GLY A 25 -8.39 1.82 -8.03
CA GLY A 25 -8.29 2.79 -9.12
C GLY A 25 -7.84 4.18 -8.65
N TYR A 26 -8.57 5.20 -9.05
CA TYR A 26 -8.46 6.57 -8.54
C TYR A 26 -9.62 6.94 -7.60
N GLY A 27 -10.43 5.96 -7.17
CA GLY A 27 -11.50 6.10 -6.20
C GLY A 27 -12.87 6.41 -6.81
N TYR A 28 -12.95 7.24 -7.85
CA TYR A 28 -14.23 7.62 -8.45
C TYR A 28 -14.98 6.43 -9.07
N GLU A 29 -14.27 5.38 -9.50
CA GLU A 29 -14.86 4.13 -9.99
C GLU A 29 -15.67 3.41 -8.90
N PHE A 30 -15.22 3.53 -7.65
CA PHE A 30 -15.93 2.97 -6.48
C PHE A 30 -17.01 3.91 -5.95
N ALA A 31 -16.88 5.21 -6.18
CA ALA A 31 -17.90 6.19 -5.80
C ALA A 31 -19.23 5.96 -6.53
N ASP A 32 -19.21 5.32 -7.69
CA ASP A 32 -20.42 4.88 -8.40
C ASP A 32 -21.17 3.73 -7.68
N LEU A 33 -20.50 3.03 -6.74
CA LEU A 33 -21.08 1.90 -6.03
C LEU A 33 -21.55 2.26 -4.61
N TYR A 34 -20.81 3.14 -3.92
CA TYR A 34 -21.13 3.60 -2.56
C TYR A 34 -20.44 4.94 -2.24
N ASP A 35 -20.89 5.60 -1.16
CA ASP A 35 -20.22 6.82 -0.68
C ASP A 35 -18.85 6.48 -0.09
N ILE A 36 -17.80 6.72 -0.86
CA ILE A 36 -16.41 6.46 -0.46
C ILE A 36 -15.90 7.41 0.63
N ASN A 37 -16.65 8.46 1.00
CA ASN A 37 -16.30 9.34 2.13
C ASN A 37 -16.41 8.64 3.49
N CYS A 38 -16.93 7.40 3.56
CA CYS A 38 -16.83 6.56 4.76
C CYS A 38 -15.39 6.12 5.06
N LEU A 39 -14.50 6.13 4.07
CA LEU A 39 -13.07 5.79 4.23
C LEU A 39 -12.33 6.89 5.00
N GLY A 40 -11.31 6.52 5.77
CA GLY A 40 -10.38 7.48 6.38
C GLY A 40 -9.53 8.20 5.31
N THR A 41 -8.99 7.44 4.41
CA THR A 41 -8.27 7.82 3.20
C THR A 41 -8.17 6.59 2.28
N PHE A 42 -7.52 6.72 1.12
CA PHE A 42 -7.11 5.58 0.29
C PHE A 42 -5.82 5.89 -0.49
N SER A 43 -5.11 4.83 -0.90
CA SER A 43 -3.93 4.92 -1.75
C SER A 43 -4.34 4.70 -3.21
N PHE A 44 -4.26 5.74 -4.04
CA PHE A 44 -4.66 5.64 -5.43
C PHE A 44 -3.62 4.89 -6.29
N LYS A 45 -3.98 4.61 -7.53
CA LYS A 45 -3.18 3.85 -8.49
C LYS A 45 -1.75 4.36 -8.59
N GLY A 46 -0.78 3.44 -8.46
CA GLY A 46 0.65 3.74 -8.57
C GLY A 46 0.98 4.53 -9.83
N THR A 47 1.59 5.68 -9.64
CA THR A 47 1.89 6.68 -10.67
C THR A 47 3.38 6.72 -10.95
N THR A 48 3.75 6.72 -12.22
CA THR A 48 5.13 6.90 -12.71
C THR A 48 5.28 8.25 -13.39
N LEU A 49 6.52 8.71 -13.58
CA LEU A 49 6.80 9.98 -14.25
C LEU A 49 6.19 10.02 -15.67
N ALA A 50 6.43 8.98 -16.46
CA ALA A 50 5.84 8.80 -17.78
C ALA A 50 4.70 7.77 -17.76
N GLU A 51 3.80 7.86 -18.74
CA GLU A 51 2.74 6.86 -18.98
C GLU A 51 3.31 5.45 -19.19
N ARG A 52 2.61 4.44 -18.68
CA ARG A 52 2.93 3.02 -18.87
C ARG A 52 1.70 2.23 -19.28
N VAL A 53 1.82 1.47 -20.36
CA VAL A 53 0.77 0.57 -20.86
C VAL A 53 0.66 -0.74 -20.06
N GLY A 54 1.68 -1.02 -19.22
CA GLY A 54 1.77 -2.28 -18.46
C GLY A 54 2.32 -3.45 -19.30
N ASN A 55 2.32 -4.63 -18.68
CA ASN A 55 2.83 -5.85 -19.30
C ASN A 55 1.81 -6.50 -20.26
N PRO A 56 2.26 -7.36 -21.21
CA PRO A 56 1.38 -8.15 -22.07
C PRO A 56 0.44 -9.08 -21.29
N LEU A 57 -0.71 -9.40 -21.90
CA LEU A 57 -1.67 -10.37 -21.38
C LEU A 57 -1.24 -11.82 -21.68
N PRO A 58 -1.63 -12.81 -20.84
CA PRO A 58 -2.31 -12.69 -19.55
C PRO A 58 -1.36 -12.21 -18.44
N ARG A 59 -1.84 -11.26 -17.60
CA ARG A 59 -1.05 -10.65 -16.52
C ARG A 59 -1.70 -10.72 -15.15
N ILE A 60 -2.83 -11.44 -15.06
CA ILE A 60 -3.56 -11.73 -13.82
C ILE A 60 -3.98 -13.19 -13.88
N ALA A 61 -3.90 -13.90 -12.76
CA ALA A 61 -4.37 -15.27 -12.61
C ALA A 61 -4.87 -15.51 -11.18
N GLU A 62 -5.99 -16.22 -11.05
CA GLU A 62 -6.49 -16.66 -9.76
C GLU A 62 -5.65 -17.82 -9.21
N THR A 63 -5.59 -17.91 -7.89
CA THR A 63 -5.07 -19.04 -7.13
C THR A 63 -6.12 -19.51 -6.14
N GLU A 64 -5.92 -20.65 -5.50
CA GLU A 64 -6.88 -21.24 -4.55
C GLU A 64 -7.24 -20.28 -3.39
N ALA A 65 -6.27 -19.51 -2.91
CA ALA A 65 -6.44 -18.58 -1.79
C ALA A 65 -5.88 -17.17 -2.07
N GLY A 66 -6.10 -16.67 -3.28
CA GLY A 66 -5.64 -15.34 -3.69
C GLY A 66 -5.49 -15.19 -5.19
N MET A 67 -4.59 -14.31 -5.60
CA MET A 67 -4.33 -14.02 -7.00
C MET A 67 -2.86 -13.71 -7.27
N LEU A 68 -2.41 -14.02 -8.48
CA LEU A 68 -1.14 -13.58 -9.03
C LEU A 68 -1.36 -12.42 -9.99
N ASN A 69 -0.54 -11.38 -9.90
CA ASN A 69 -0.54 -10.31 -10.88
C ASN A 69 0.86 -9.91 -11.34
N ALA A 70 0.96 -9.53 -12.59
CA ALA A 70 2.13 -8.93 -13.22
C ALA A 70 1.66 -7.77 -14.11
N VAL A 71 0.84 -6.86 -13.58
CA VAL A 71 0.24 -5.74 -14.34
C VAL A 71 1.28 -4.82 -14.96
N GLY A 72 2.44 -4.61 -14.30
CA GLY A 72 3.53 -3.82 -14.86
C GLY A 72 3.33 -2.32 -14.75
N LEU A 73 2.71 -1.85 -13.66
CA LEU A 73 2.51 -0.43 -13.34
C LEU A 73 1.72 0.34 -14.43
N GLN A 74 0.73 -0.28 -15.05
CA GLN A 74 -0.14 0.44 -16.01
C GLN A 74 -0.73 1.68 -15.33
N ASN A 75 -0.43 2.87 -15.85
CA ASN A 75 -0.93 4.15 -15.35
C ASN A 75 -0.71 5.25 -16.41
N PRO A 76 -1.45 6.37 -16.37
CA PRO A 76 -1.39 7.42 -17.38
C PRO A 76 -0.19 8.36 -17.26
N GLY A 77 0.66 8.22 -16.24
CA GLY A 77 1.74 9.15 -15.93
C GLY A 77 1.28 10.33 -15.07
N VAL A 78 2.24 10.94 -14.35
CA VAL A 78 1.95 11.98 -13.35
C VAL A 78 1.22 13.20 -13.92
N GLU A 79 1.53 13.62 -15.13
CA GLU A 79 0.89 14.78 -15.77
C GLU A 79 -0.63 14.57 -15.93
N LYS A 80 -1.04 13.40 -16.46
CA LYS A 80 -2.46 13.09 -16.62
C LYS A 80 -3.14 12.81 -15.28
N VAL A 81 -2.43 12.24 -14.31
CA VAL A 81 -2.99 12.08 -12.95
C VAL A 81 -3.35 13.44 -12.38
N ILE A 82 -2.47 14.43 -12.48
CA ILE A 82 -2.71 15.78 -11.99
C ILE A 82 -3.81 16.50 -12.80
N ALA A 83 -3.75 16.41 -14.13
CA ALA A 83 -4.66 17.15 -14.99
C ALA A 83 -6.06 16.55 -15.08
N GLU A 84 -6.21 15.25 -14.94
CA GLU A 84 -7.47 14.55 -15.23
C GLU A 84 -8.01 13.76 -14.04
N GLU A 85 -7.16 12.93 -13.38
CA GLU A 85 -7.64 11.97 -12.39
C GLU A 85 -7.94 12.62 -11.04
N LEU A 86 -7.06 13.48 -10.52
CA LEU A 86 -7.31 14.23 -9.28
C LEU A 86 -8.54 15.14 -9.38
N PRO A 87 -8.77 15.90 -10.47
CA PRO A 87 -10.02 16.68 -10.63
C PRO A 87 -11.30 15.83 -10.67
N LYS A 88 -11.25 14.60 -11.22
CA LYS A 88 -12.40 13.67 -11.15
C LYS A 88 -12.64 13.20 -9.72
N LEU A 89 -11.56 12.82 -9.03
CA LEU A 89 -11.61 12.38 -7.63
C LEU A 89 -12.18 13.46 -6.72
N ALA A 90 -11.74 14.71 -6.87
CA ALA A 90 -12.19 15.85 -6.04
C ALA A 90 -13.71 16.07 -6.06
N ARG A 91 -14.43 15.52 -7.05
CA ARG A 91 -15.90 15.62 -7.15
C ARG A 91 -16.63 14.66 -6.22
N CYS A 92 -15.98 13.56 -5.79
CA CYS A 92 -16.61 12.49 -5.02
C CYS A 92 -15.90 12.15 -3.71
N PHE A 93 -14.66 12.60 -3.51
CA PHE A 93 -13.92 12.37 -2.26
C PHE A 93 -13.27 13.67 -1.77
N HIS A 94 -13.56 14.04 -0.51
CA HIS A 94 -13.26 15.36 0.03
C HIS A 94 -12.19 15.35 1.13
N LYS A 95 -11.48 14.25 1.28
CA LYS A 95 -10.40 14.06 2.27
C LYS A 95 -9.05 13.96 1.56
N PRO A 96 -7.93 14.19 2.28
CA PRO A 96 -6.61 13.94 1.73
C PRO A 96 -6.43 12.47 1.32
N VAL A 97 -5.74 12.23 0.21
CA VAL A 97 -5.44 10.89 -0.32
C VAL A 97 -3.96 10.58 -0.26
N ILE A 98 -3.63 9.30 -0.31
CA ILE A 98 -2.27 8.80 -0.43
C ILE A 98 -1.93 8.64 -1.91
N ALA A 99 -0.93 9.37 -2.39
CA ALA A 99 -0.42 9.24 -3.74
C ALA A 99 0.62 8.10 -3.79
N ASN A 100 0.28 6.96 -4.41
CA ASN A 100 1.25 5.90 -4.62
C ASN A 100 2.17 6.24 -5.79
N VAL A 101 3.48 6.23 -5.55
CA VAL A 101 4.52 6.60 -6.52
C VAL A 101 5.43 5.41 -6.80
N SER A 102 5.69 5.19 -8.08
CA SER A 102 6.64 4.19 -8.56
C SER A 102 7.62 4.81 -9.56
N GLY A 103 8.84 4.30 -9.63
CA GLY A 103 9.88 4.79 -10.52
C GLY A 103 10.92 3.70 -10.82
N PHE A 104 11.79 3.98 -11.79
CA PHE A 104 12.86 3.07 -12.22
C PHE A 104 14.25 3.67 -12.01
N SER A 105 14.32 4.91 -11.52
CA SER A 105 15.52 5.57 -11.03
C SER A 105 15.19 6.45 -9.84
N VAL A 106 16.19 6.84 -9.06
CA VAL A 106 16.04 7.75 -7.92
C VAL A 106 15.44 9.08 -8.35
N GLU A 107 15.85 9.59 -9.52
CA GLU A 107 15.39 10.84 -10.10
C GLU A 107 13.92 10.79 -10.51
N GLU A 108 13.45 9.66 -11.08
CA GLU A 108 12.04 9.47 -11.41
C GLU A 108 11.14 9.50 -10.15
N TYR A 109 11.57 8.84 -9.07
CA TYR A 109 10.86 8.91 -7.80
C TYR A 109 10.78 10.34 -7.27
N ALA A 110 11.92 11.03 -7.22
CA ALA A 110 11.99 12.40 -6.71
C ALA A 110 11.13 13.37 -7.54
N GLU A 111 11.22 13.33 -8.88
CA GLU A 111 10.46 14.23 -9.74
C GLU A 111 8.95 13.96 -9.69
N THR A 112 8.55 12.68 -9.65
CA THR A 112 7.13 12.31 -9.52
C THR A 112 6.56 12.79 -8.19
N CYS A 113 7.30 12.58 -7.09
CA CYS A 113 6.90 13.05 -5.76
C CYS A 113 6.82 14.58 -5.70
N ARG A 114 7.80 15.30 -6.26
CA ARG A 114 7.80 16.76 -6.31
C ARG A 114 6.54 17.33 -6.98
N ARG A 115 6.10 16.74 -8.11
CA ARG A 115 4.88 17.18 -8.80
C ARG A 115 3.60 16.91 -8.01
N LEU A 116 3.55 15.75 -7.32
CA LEU A 116 2.41 15.39 -6.49
C LEU A 116 2.40 16.13 -5.15
N ASP A 117 3.55 16.61 -4.65
CA ASP A 117 3.64 17.45 -3.46
C ASP A 117 2.89 18.78 -3.60
N GLU A 118 2.82 19.30 -4.81
CA GLU A 118 2.11 20.54 -5.15
C GLU A 118 0.58 20.40 -5.15
N GLN A 119 0.04 19.15 -5.08
CA GLN A 119 -1.40 18.89 -5.20
C GLN A 119 -2.07 18.94 -3.82
N GLU A 120 -3.06 19.82 -3.65
CA GLU A 120 -3.73 20.08 -2.37
C GLU A 120 -4.41 18.82 -1.80
N GLN A 121 -5.04 18.00 -2.66
CA GLN A 121 -5.75 16.79 -2.25
C GLN A 121 -4.81 15.66 -1.82
N VAL A 122 -3.52 15.70 -2.17
CA VAL A 122 -2.53 14.71 -1.74
C VAL A 122 -2.09 15.03 -0.31
N GLY A 123 -2.34 14.10 0.62
CA GLY A 123 -1.94 14.21 2.02
C GLY A 123 -0.63 13.49 2.33
N TRP A 124 -0.33 12.42 1.61
CA TRP A 124 0.87 11.58 1.79
C TRP A 124 1.39 11.08 0.45
N LEU A 125 2.68 10.80 0.40
CA LEU A 125 3.35 10.15 -0.72
C LEU A 125 3.77 8.73 -0.32
N GLU A 126 3.14 7.70 -0.90
CA GLU A 126 3.51 6.30 -0.70
C GLU A 126 4.47 5.85 -1.80
N VAL A 127 5.74 5.73 -1.46
CA VAL A 127 6.83 5.42 -2.40
C VAL A 127 7.03 3.91 -2.50
N ASN A 128 6.60 3.32 -3.60
CA ASN A 128 6.69 1.88 -3.85
C ASN A 128 8.08 1.50 -4.38
N ILE A 129 8.97 1.05 -3.50
CA ILE A 129 10.33 0.64 -3.84
C ILE A 129 10.48 -0.81 -4.32
N SER A 130 9.35 -1.50 -4.59
CA SER A 130 9.38 -2.87 -5.14
C SER A 130 9.72 -2.93 -6.64
N CYS A 131 9.84 -1.78 -7.32
CA CYS A 131 10.19 -1.70 -8.74
C CYS A 131 11.67 -1.98 -8.97
N PRO A 132 12.05 -2.56 -10.14
CA PRO A 132 13.44 -2.83 -10.46
C PRO A 132 14.22 -1.52 -10.68
N ASN A 133 15.45 -1.48 -10.14
CA ASN A 133 16.41 -0.41 -10.39
C ASN A 133 17.13 -0.70 -11.74
N VAL A 134 16.82 0.07 -12.78
CA VAL A 134 17.42 -0.12 -14.10
C VAL A 134 18.93 0.17 -14.11
N HIS A 135 19.41 1.06 -13.27
CA HIS A 135 20.84 1.37 -13.12
C HIS A 135 21.57 0.41 -12.18
N GLY A 136 20.84 -0.29 -11.31
CA GLY A 136 21.36 -1.29 -10.37
C GLY A 136 21.23 -2.74 -10.87
N GLY A 137 21.24 -2.99 -12.16
CA GLY A 137 21.19 -4.34 -12.73
C GLY A 137 19.81 -5.03 -12.63
N GLY A 138 18.74 -4.27 -12.48
CA GLY A 138 17.36 -4.78 -12.45
C GLY A 138 16.90 -5.32 -11.08
N MET A 139 17.70 -5.23 -10.02
CA MET A 139 17.26 -5.53 -8.66
C MET A 139 16.29 -4.45 -8.17
N SER A 140 15.30 -4.86 -7.34
CA SER A 140 14.38 -3.91 -6.73
C SER A 140 15.11 -2.99 -5.74
N PHE A 141 14.76 -1.68 -5.74
CA PHE A 141 15.26 -0.73 -4.75
C PHE A 141 14.97 -1.18 -3.31
N GLY A 142 13.89 -1.90 -3.08
CA GLY A 142 13.47 -2.40 -1.77
C GLY A 142 14.19 -3.67 -1.30
N THR A 143 15.15 -4.22 -2.08
CA THR A 143 15.91 -5.41 -1.66
C THR A 143 17.30 -5.10 -1.09
N ASP A 144 17.70 -3.83 -1.14
CA ASP A 144 18.96 -3.33 -0.63
C ASP A 144 18.74 -2.11 0.29
N PRO A 145 19.23 -2.11 1.55
CA PRO A 145 19.02 -1.00 2.48
C PRO A 145 19.58 0.34 1.97
N GLN A 146 20.71 0.31 1.27
CA GLN A 146 21.36 1.54 0.77
C GLN A 146 20.56 2.13 -0.40
N ALA A 147 20.04 1.28 -1.29
CA ALA A 147 19.18 1.70 -2.39
C ALA A 147 17.85 2.28 -1.87
N ALA A 148 17.23 1.63 -0.89
CA ALA A 148 16.02 2.12 -0.23
C ALA A 148 16.24 3.47 0.44
N ALA A 149 17.34 3.63 1.19
CA ALA A 149 17.72 4.89 1.82
C ALA A 149 18.00 6.00 0.80
N ALA A 150 18.62 5.69 -0.35
CA ALA A 150 18.89 6.66 -1.41
C ALA A 150 17.61 7.23 -2.00
N VAL A 151 16.62 6.38 -2.31
CA VAL A 151 15.30 6.82 -2.78
C VAL A 151 14.61 7.67 -1.70
N THR A 152 14.61 7.21 -0.44
CA THR A 152 13.99 7.93 0.67
C THR A 152 14.55 9.34 0.81
N LYS A 153 15.90 9.48 0.84
CA LYS A 153 16.58 10.79 0.94
C LYS A 153 16.24 11.71 -0.23
N ALA A 154 16.23 11.19 -1.46
CA ALA A 154 15.96 11.96 -2.65
C ALA A 154 14.51 12.49 -2.65
N VAL A 155 13.54 11.66 -2.26
CA VAL A 155 12.13 12.07 -2.15
C VAL A 155 11.96 13.08 -1.02
N LYS A 156 12.52 12.85 0.16
CA LYS A 156 12.44 13.79 1.30
C LYS A 156 13.08 15.15 1.00
N ALA A 157 14.04 15.21 0.09
CA ALA A 157 14.68 16.49 -0.29
C ALA A 157 13.78 17.38 -1.17
N VAL A 158 12.72 16.84 -1.77
CA VAL A 158 11.88 17.55 -2.74
C VAL A 158 10.40 17.62 -2.35
N THR A 159 10.03 17.12 -1.18
CA THR A 159 8.63 17.13 -0.69
C THR A 159 8.52 17.67 0.72
N THR A 160 7.39 18.30 1.00
CA THR A 160 6.98 18.76 2.34
C THR A 160 5.95 17.82 2.98
N LYS A 161 5.30 16.98 2.17
CA LYS A 161 4.31 16.02 2.64
C LYS A 161 4.97 14.80 3.29
N PRO A 162 4.27 14.13 4.22
CA PRO A 162 4.74 12.88 4.79
C PRO A 162 5.02 11.81 3.73
N VAL A 163 6.17 11.15 3.85
CA VAL A 163 6.64 10.09 2.96
C VAL A 163 6.50 8.73 3.63
N ILE A 164 5.72 7.85 3.02
CA ILE A 164 5.51 6.46 3.41
C ILE A 164 6.34 5.57 2.47
N MET A 165 7.28 4.78 3.00
CA MET A 165 8.03 3.86 2.16
C MET A 165 7.35 2.49 2.13
N LYS A 166 6.92 2.03 0.92
CA LYS A 166 6.25 0.73 0.74
C LYS A 166 7.23 -0.37 0.48
N LEU A 167 7.35 -1.29 1.47
CA LEU A 167 8.36 -2.34 1.51
C LEU A 167 7.91 -3.62 0.80
N THR A 168 8.87 -4.30 0.17
CA THR A 168 8.69 -5.63 -0.42
C THR A 168 8.93 -6.74 0.60
N PRO A 169 8.14 -7.83 0.58
CA PRO A 169 8.39 -9.00 1.42
C PRO A 169 9.49 -9.92 0.85
N ASN A 170 9.98 -9.66 -0.37
CA ASN A 170 10.89 -10.55 -1.08
C ASN A 170 12.36 -10.32 -0.66
N VAL A 171 12.58 -10.29 0.64
CA VAL A 171 13.88 -10.06 1.30
C VAL A 171 14.06 -11.02 2.48
N THR A 172 15.28 -11.23 2.90
CA THR A 172 15.59 -12.07 4.07
C THR A 172 15.38 -11.31 5.39
N ASP A 173 15.72 -10.01 5.41
CA ASP A 173 15.58 -9.14 6.60
C ASP A 173 14.89 -7.82 6.21
N ILE A 174 13.57 -7.81 6.38
CA ILE A 174 12.76 -6.61 6.09
C ILE A 174 13.00 -5.49 7.13
N ALA A 175 13.40 -5.85 8.36
CA ALA A 175 13.66 -4.87 9.41
C ALA A 175 14.92 -4.03 9.10
N SER A 176 15.91 -4.59 8.41
CA SER A 176 17.08 -3.81 7.97
C SER A 176 16.72 -2.75 6.93
N ILE A 177 15.82 -3.07 5.99
CA ILE A 177 15.29 -2.12 5.01
C ILE A 177 14.46 -1.03 5.71
N ALA A 178 13.60 -1.45 6.66
CA ALA A 178 12.77 -0.54 7.44
C ALA A 178 13.60 0.51 8.20
N ARG A 179 14.63 0.08 8.94
CA ARG A 179 15.56 0.99 9.64
C ARG A 179 16.26 1.93 8.68
N ALA A 180 16.74 1.42 7.54
CA ALA A 180 17.42 2.26 6.55
C ALA A 180 16.51 3.36 5.97
N CYS A 181 15.21 3.07 5.77
CA CYS A 181 14.21 4.07 5.37
C CYS A 181 13.94 5.09 6.49
N GLU A 182 13.78 4.65 7.74
CA GLU A 182 13.61 5.53 8.92
C GLU A 182 14.81 6.46 9.09
N ASP A 183 16.02 5.92 9.10
CA ASP A 183 17.28 6.68 9.23
C ASP A 183 17.48 7.69 8.07
N ALA A 184 16.90 7.39 6.91
CA ALA A 184 16.89 8.28 5.74
C ALA A 184 15.80 9.35 5.79
N GLY A 185 14.92 9.35 6.80
CA GLY A 185 13.91 10.36 7.05
C GLY A 185 12.51 10.01 6.57
N ALA A 186 12.16 8.74 6.33
CA ALA A 186 10.78 8.33 6.10
C ALA A 186 9.89 8.70 7.29
N ASP A 187 8.66 9.14 7.03
CA ASP A 187 7.69 9.51 8.06
C ASP A 187 6.81 8.32 8.50
N ALA A 188 6.67 7.31 7.63
CA ALA A 188 5.97 6.06 7.91
C ALA A 188 6.48 4.95 6.96
N LEU A 189 6.08 3.71 7.26
CA LEU A 189 6.31 2.55 6.41
C LEU A 189 4.98 1.87 6.09
N SER A 190 4.83 1.29 4.88
CA SER A 190 3.76 0.36 4.55
C SER A 190 4.33 -0.99 4.11
N LEU A 191 3.77 -2.08 4.59
CA LEU A 191 4.20 -3.43 4.25
C LEU A 191 3.06 -4.43 4.50
N ILE A 192 2.94 -5.42 3.63
CA ILE A 192 3.88 -5.88 2.61
C ILE A 192 3.34 -5.62 1.20
N ASN A 193 4.21 -5.38 0.22
CA ASN A 193 3.86 -5.56 -1.17
C ASN A 193 3.67 -7.07 -1.45
N THR A 194 3.45 -7.47 -2.69
CA THR A 194 3.11 -8.85 -3.06
C THR A 194 4.30 -9.81 -2.97
N ILE A 195 4.04 -11.06 -2.61
CA ILE A 195 5.05 -12.13 -2.55
C ILE A 195 5.25 -12.71 -3.95
N LYS A 196 6.49 -12.87 -4.40
CA LYS A 196 6.80 -13.45 -5.71
C LYS A 196 6.34 -14.91 -5.80
N GLY A 197 5.54 -15.23 -6.83
CA GLY A 197 5.01 -16.56 -7.08
C GLY A 197 4.83 -16.85 -8.57
N MET A 198 4.40 -18.07 -8.90
CA MET A 198 4.02 -18.47 -10.27
C MET A 198 2.98 -19.58 -10.28
N ARG A 199 2.34 -19.77 -11.42
CA ARG A 199 1.52 -20.97 -11.74
C ARG A 199 1.84 -21.49 -13.13
N ILE A 200 1.67 -22.81 -13.32
CA ILE A 200 1.80 -23.50 -14.60
C ILE A 200 0.44 -24.05 -15.00
N ASP A 201 0.02 -23.81 -16.22
CA ASP A 201 -1.14 -24.48 -16.83
C ASP A 201 -0.73 -25.89 -17.27
N LEU A 202 -1.36 -26.90 -16.70
CA LEU A 202 -1.03 -28.30 -16.97
C LEU A 202 -1.41 -28.75 -18.37
N ASN A 203 -2.38 -28.09 -19.03
CA ASN A 203 -2.78 -28.42 -20.40
C ASN A 203 -1.76 -27.92 -21.39
N THR A 204 -1.34 -26.67 -21.25
CA THR A 204 -0.37 -26.04 -22.15
C THR A 204 1.08 -26.28 -21.73
N ARG A 205 1.31 -26.67 -20.47
CA ARG A 205 2.64 -26.84 -19.83
C ARG A 205 3.47 -25.55 -19.87
N GLN A 206 2.78 -24.41 -19.83
CA GLN A 206 3.38 -23.06 -19.87
C GLN A 206 3.05 -22.28 -18.61
N PRO A 207 3.84 -21.25 -18.24
CA PRO A 207 3.46 -20.29 -17.21
C PRO A 207 2.11 -19.62 -17.53
N VAL A 208 1.26 -19.49 -16.53
CA VAL A 208 -0.07 -18.85 -16.68
C VAL A 208 0.05 -17.35 -17.01
N LEU A 209 1.09 -16.68 -16.47
CA LEU A 209 1.37 -15.29 -16.75
C LEU A 209 2.44 -15.13 -17.84
N THR A 210 2.27 -14.19 -18.74
CA THR A 210 3.27 -13.87 -19.77
C THR A 210 4.64 -13.53 -19.18
N ASN A 211 4.67 -12.85 -18.02
CA ASN A 211 5.89 -12.53 -17.28
C ASN A 211 6.49 -13.71 -16.48
N VAL A 212 5.98 -14.94 -16.66
CA VAL A 212 6.37 -16.17 -15.95
C VAL A 212 6.01 -16.10 -14.46
N THR A 213 6.49 -15.09 -13.74
CA THR A 213 6.20 -14.85 -12.32
C THR A 213 5.34 -13.60 -12.14
N GLY A 214 4.62 -13.54 -11.01
CA GLY A 214 3.85 -12.38 -10.58
C GLY A 214 3.86 -12.23 -9.07
N GLY A 215 3.24 -11.18 -8.57
CA GLY A 215 3.04 -10.95 -7.15
C GLY A 215 1.80 -11.67 -6.66
N LEU A 216 1.94 -12.53 -5.64
CA LEU A 216 0.83 -13.18 -4.93
C LEU A 216 0.26 -12.23 -3.89
N SER A 217 -1.07 -12.07 -3.89
CA SER A 217 -1.86 -11.36 -2.90
C SER A 217 -3.11 -12.15 -2.54
N GLY A 218 -3.83 -11.73 -1.49
CA GLY A 218 -5.04 -12.38 -1.00
C GLY A 218 -4.83 -13.14 0.32
N PRO A 219 -5.83 -13.89 0.81
CA PRO A 219 -5.84 -14.48 2.16
C PRO A 219 -4.61 -15.33 2.50
N ALA A 220 -4.03 -16.02 1.50
CA ALA A 220 -2.85 -16.87 1.70
C ALA A 220 -1.63 -16.11 2.26
N VAL A 221 -1.52 -14.79 2.05
CA VAL A 221 -0.35 -14.02 2.48
C VAL A 221 -0.53 -13.37 3.85
N PHE A 222 -1.73 -13.40 4.45
CA PHE A 222 -2.02 -12.70 5.70
C PHE A 222 -1.07 -13.06 6.85
N PRO A 223 -0.83 -14.33 7.19
CA PRO A 223 0.06 -14.67 8.31
C PRO A 223 1.52 -14.25 8.06
N VAL A 224 1.96 -14.19 6.80
CA VAL A 224 3.30 -13.70 6.45
C VAL A 224 3.36 -12.17 6.65
N ALA A 225 2.35 -11.46 6.16
CA ALA A 225 2.23 -10.01 6.33
C ALA A 225 2.19 -9.62 7.80
N LEU A 226 1.37 -10.31 8.60
CA LEU A 226 1.23 -10.09 10.05
C LEU A 226 2.58 -10.25 10.77
N GLY A 227 3.31 -11.34 10.48
CA GLY A 227 4.63 -11.58 11.05
C GLY A 227 5.67 -10.52 10.67
N MET A 228 5.63 -10.02 9.43
CA MET A 228 6.53 -8.95 8.98
C MET A 228 6.16 -7.59 9.60
N VAL A 229 4.87 -7.27 9.75
CA VAL A 229 4.41 -6.07 10.46
C VAL A 229 4.89 -6.12 11.91
N TRP A 230 4.71 -7.24 12.60
CA TRP A 230 5.23 -7.46 13.94
C TRP A 230 6.75 -7.19 14.04
N GLN A 231 7.52 -7.76 13.12
CA GLN A 231 8.99 -7.60 13.11
C GLN A 231 9.41 -6.16 12.87
N VAL A 232 8.77 -5.47 11.90
CA VAL A 232 9.12 -4.09 11.54
C VAL A 232 8.71 -3.11 12.61
N SER A 233 7.50 -3.24 13.18
CA SER A 233 7.00 -2.31 14.20
C SER A 233 7.86 -2.30 15.49
N GLN A 234 8.55 -3.40 15.78
CA GLN A 234 9.53 -3.44 16.88
C GLN A 234 10.90 -2.87 16.49
N ALA A 235 11.20 -2.76 15.20
CA ALA A 235 12.51 -2.33 14.71
C ALA A 235 12.59 -0.82 14.43
N VAL A 236 11.44 -0.12 14.32
CA VAL A 236 11.35 1.31 13.98
C VAL A 236 10.44 2.04 14.98
N LYS A 237 10.51 3.37 14.99
CA LYS A 237 9.70 4.25 15.84
C LYS A 237 8.60 4.98 15.06
N ILE A 238 8.73 5.06 13.74
CA ILE A 238 7.76 5.70 12.85
C ILE A 238 6.53 4.80 12.65
N PRO A 239 5.35 5.36 12.32
CA PRO A 239 4.13 4.61 12.09
C PRO A 239 4.29 3.53 11.02
N VAL A 240 3.62 2.39 11.22
CA VAL A 240 3.57 1.27 10.28
C VAL A 240 2.15 1.10 9.78
N ILE A 241 1.98 0.97 8.47
CA ILE A 241 0.72 0.60 7.82
C ILE A 241 0.83 -0.87 7.43
N GLY A 242 -0.05 -1.71 7.99
CA GLY A 242 -0.07 -3.14 7.70
C GLY A 242 -0.92 -3.46 6.47
N LEU A 243 -0.44 -4.30 5.55
CA LEU A 243 -1.23 -4.81 4.43
C LEU A 243 -0.76 -6.20 4.00
N GLY A 244 -1.70 -6.94 3.40
CA GLY A 244 -1.47 -8.29 2.88
C GLY A 244 -2.48 -9.28 3.41
N GLY A 245 -3.46 -9.64 2.59
CA GLY A 245 -4.45 -10.66 2.88
C GLY A 245 -5.59 -10.26 3.82
N VAL A 246 -5.64 -9.03 4.31
CA VAL A 246 -6.69 -8.50 5.18
C VAL A 246 -8.03 -8.50 4.45
N ARG A 247 -9.10 -9.01 5.11
CA ARG A 247 -10.45 -9.15 4.55
C ARG A 247 -11.59 -8.98 5.55
N SER A 248 -11.28 -8.83 6.83
CA SER A 248 -12.27 -8.70 7.92
C SER A 248 -11.86 -7.66 8.94
N ALA A 249 -12.79 -7.28 9.82
CA ALA A 249 -12.53 -6.40 10.95
C ALA A 249 -11.59 -7.06 11.97
N GLU A 250 -11.67 -8.37 12.15
CA GLU A 250 -10.76 -9.14 12.98
C GLU A 250 -9.32 -9.05 12.45
N ASP A 251 -9.12 -9.21 11.14
CA ASP A 251 -7.78 -9.07 10.52
C ASP A 251 -7.19 -7.66 10.75
N VAL A 252 -8.03 -6.61 10.69
CA VAL A 252 -7.60 -5.23 11.01
C VAL A 252 -7.11 -5.13 12.44
N ILE A 253 -7.86 -5.68 13.40
CA ILE A 253 -7.47 -5.69 14.82
C ILE A 253 -6.16 -6.47 15.02
N GLU A 254 -6.00 -7.64 14.38
CA GLU A 254 -4.75 -8.41 14.45
C GLU A 254 -3.55 -7.61 13.92
N MET A 255 -3.69 -6.93 12.77
CA MET A 255 -2.64 -6.06 12.24
C MET A 255 -2.28 -4.92 13.20
N MET A 256 -3.28 -4.30 13.84
CA MET A 256 -3.05 -3.23 14.81
C MET A 256 -2.37 -3.76 16.08
N LEU A 257 -2.79 -4.91 16.59
CA LEU A 257 -2.13 -5.59 17.71
C LEU A 257 -0.66 -5.94 17.39
N ALA A 258 -0.37 -6.31 16.14
CA ALA A 258 1.00 -6.53 15.67
C ALA A 258 1.84 -5.24 15.51
N GLY A 259 1.23 -4.07 15.66
CA GLY A 259 1.91 -2.77 15.64
C GLY A 259 1.55 -1.85 14.48
N ALA A 260 0.59 -2.22 13.62
CA ALA A 260 0.12 -1.33 12.58
C ALA A 260 -0.70 -0.15 13.17
N THR A 261 -0.44 1.07 12.71
CA THR A 261 -1.22 2.28 13.02
C THR A 261 -2.48 2.38 12.15
N ALA A 262 -2.37 1.92 10.90
CA ALA A 262 -3.46 1.84 9.93
C ALA A 262 -3.30 0.58 9.08
N VAL A 263 -4.33 0.20 8.31
CA VAL A 263 -4.36 -1.08 7.59
C VAL A 263 -4.84 -0.87 6.16
N GLU A 264 -4.04 -1.28 5.17
CA GLU A 264 -4.45 -1.26 3.78
C GLU A 264 -5.13 -2.56 3.35
N ILE A 265 -6.24 -2.42 2.62
CA ILE A 265 -7.04 -3.51 2.07
C ILE A 265 -6.78 -3.61 0.57
N GLY A 266 -6.17 -4.72 0.13
CA GLY A 266 -5.81 -4.96 -1.27
C GLY A 266 -6.80 -5.87 -2.00
N ALA A 267 -6.42 -7.13 -2.21
CA ALA A 267 -7.14 -8.10 -3.03
C ALA A 267 -8.62 -8.30 -2.63
N ALA A 268 -8.99 -8.03 -1.38
CA ALA A 268 -10.39 -8.12 -0.93
C ALA A 268 -11.31 -7.17 -1.72
N ASN A 269 -10.84 -5.97 -2.13
CA ASN A 269 -11.60 -5.04 -2.96
C ASN A 269 -11.93 -5.59 -4.36
N LEU A 270 -11.11 -6.52 -4.87
CA LEU A 270 -11.34 -7.14 -6.18
C LEU A 270 -12.35 -8.31 -6.10
N VAL A 271 -12.52 -8.89 -4.90
CA VAL A 271 -13.50 -9.95 -4.62
C VAL A 271 -14.85 -9.35 -4.23
N ASN A 272 -14.82 -8.33 -3.37
CA ASN A 272 -16.00 -7.59 -2.91
C ASN A 272 -15.68 -6.09 -2.98
N PRO A 273 -16.28 -5.33 -3.92
CA PRO A 273 -16.02 -3.89 -4.03
C PRO A 273 -16.45 -3.09 -2.79
N PHE A 274 -17.28 -3.67 -1.92
CA PHE A 274 -17.71 -3.08 -0.66
C PHE A 274 -16.83 -3.48 0.55
N ALA A 275 -15.76 -4.25 0.34
CA ALA A 275 -14.96 -4.83 1.42
C ALA A 275 -14.50 -3.81 2.47
N CYS A 276 -13.99 -2.66 2.05
CA CYS A 276 -13.53 -1.62 2.99
C CYS A 276 -14.69 -1.04 3.80
N ARG A 277 -15.84 -0.72 3.17
CA ARG A 277 -17.04 -0.26 3.86
C ARG A 277 -17.52 -1.30 4.88
N ASP A 278 -17.66 -2.55 4.44
CA ASP A 278 -18.18 -3.65 5.27
C ASP A 278 -17.25 -3.89 6.48
N ILE A 279 -15.93 -3.78 6.31
CA ILE A 279 -14.95 -3.85 7.42
C ILE A 279 -15.17 -2.72 8.41
N ILE A 280 -15.27 -1.46 7.94
CA ILE A 280 -15.48 -0.28 8.79
C ILE A 280 -16.78 -0.42 9.61
N GLU A 281 -17.87 -0.83 8.96
CA GLU A 281 -19.17 -1.02 9.61
C GLU A 281 -19.16 -2.13 10.66
N ASN A 282 -18.32 -3.18 10.48
CA ASN A 282 -18.21 -4.29 11.42
C ASN A 282 -17.21 -4.04 12.56
N LEU A 283 -16.24 -3.11 12.41
CA LEU A 283 -15.23 -2.83 13.45
C LEU A 283 -15.81 -2.58 14.83
N PRO A 284 -16.89 -1.75 15.04
CA PRO A 284 -17.43 -1.52 16.37
C PRO A 284 -17.91 -2.79 17.06
N ALA A 285 -18.60 -3.69 16.33
CA ALA A 285 -19.12 -4.93 16.91
C ALA A 285 -17.99 -5.90 17.29
N VAL A 286 -16.91 -5.96 16.48
CA VAL A 286 -15.74 -6.77 16.79
C VAL A 286 -14.98 -6.19 17.98
N MET A 287 -14.80 -4.86 18.05
CA MET A 287 -14.21 -4.18 19.21
C MET A 287 -14.98 -4.47 20.50
N ASP A 288 -16.32 -4.43 20.45
CA ASP A 288 -17.15 -4.75 21.63
C ASP A 288 -16.96 -6.19 22.09
N ARG A 289 -16.87 -7.16 21.16
CA ARG A 289 -16.60 -8.58 21.43
C ARG A 289 -15.27 -8.78 22.18
N TYR A 290 -14.23 -8.04 21.78
CA TYR A 290 -12.89 -8.13 22.36
C TYR A 290 -12.61 -7.08 23.44
N GLN A 291 -13.62 -6.32 23.91
CA GLN A 291 -13.54 -5.29 24.96
C GLN A 291 -12.51 -4.18 24.65
N ILE A 292 -12.43 -3.79 23.36
CA ILE A 292 -11.56 -2.71 22.89
C ILE A 292 -12.34 -1.39 22.93
N ASN A 293 -11.86 -0.41 23.69
CA ASN A 293 -12.52 0.89 23.77
C ASN A 293 -12.19 1.78 22.58
N THR A 294 -10.90 1.85 22.20
CA THR A 294 -10.44 2.61 21.05
C THR A 294 -9.39 1.80 20.27
N LEU A 295 -9.31 2.00 18.95
CA LEU A 295 -8.29 1.30 18.14
C LEU A 295 -6.86 1.77 18.46
N ARG A 296 -6.69 3.03 18.89
CA ARG A 296 -5.35 3.55 19.24
C ARG A 296 -4.72 2.82 20.43
N GLU A 297 -5.53 2.36 21.39
CA GLU A 297 -4.99 1.69 22.60
C GLU A 297 -4.42 0.31 22.33
N ILE A 298 -4.78 -0.32 21.20
CA ILE A 298 -4.34 -1.68 20.88
C ILE A 298 -3.11 -1.73 19.97
N THR A 299 -2.67 -0.60 19.41
CA THR A 299 -1.50 -0.59 18.50
C THR A 299 -0.27 -1.13 19.21
N GLY A 300 0.27 -2.26 18.71
CA GLY A 300 1.40 -2.96 19.33
C GLY A 300 1.05 -3.69 20.63
N GLY A 301 -0.22 -3.82 20.97
CA GLY A 301 -0.66 -4.44 22.23
C GLY A 301 -0.28 -5.91 22.39
N ALA A 302 0.12 -6.58 21.31
CA ALA A 302 0.61 -7.95 21.36
C ALA A 302 2.15 -8.06 21.60
N HIS A 303 2.89 -6.95 21.66
CA HIS A 303 4.35 -6.99 21.81
C HIS A 303 4.84 -7.44 23.19
N GLY A 304 4.01 -7.52 24.21
CA GLY A 304 4.32 -8.02 25.55
C GLY A 304 4.93 -6.95 26.45
#